data_7e8e59c2dc5bab34788a34e87d16cc88
#
_entry.id   7e8e59c2dc5bab34788a34e87d16cc88
#
_cell.length_a   1.000
_cell.length_b   1.000
_cell.length_c   1.000
_cell.angle_alpha   90.00
_cell.angle_beta   90.00
_cell.angle_gamma   90.00
#
_symmetry.space_group_name_H-M   'P 1'
#
loop_
_entity.id
_entity.type
_entity.pdbx_description
1 polymer ?
#
loop_
_entity_poly.entity_id
_entity_poly.type
_entity_poly.pdbx_seq_one_letter_code
_entity_poly.pdbx_strand_id
1 'polypeptide(L)'
;DKGNATVTTPEGKTAVIPGKDLVKTEADAAKPNAGNDIVKPADKTLVKDPAKLTDEEKAAIAEKVKEVNPGATVVVDDKGNATVTTPEGKTAVIPATDLVKTPEDATKPKAGNDIVKPASKTKVVNPEKLTDAEKKAIVDKVAAVNPGAKVVVDDKGNATVTLPNGNTAVIPASDLTKSEKDVNDGKAKDNAVTPAAKTKVANPEKLTDAEKKEIEDKVKAANPGATVVVDDKGNATVVKDGNVSVIPSTDLVKVDDDAKKENGGNDANTPAAKTVVADSGKLTDAEKAAVKKAVEAVNPGATVVVDDKGNATVTKADGTVLNIPSTDLVIPAEKIADEAKNAKVKTPATRTLVENKGKLTDTEKAAVKKSIEAVNPGATVVVDDEGNATVTLPDGSTATISKDELVKDKEAVSKSKHGGDNLDIDLSKVPVGNINNIT
;
A
#
# COMPACT_ATOMS: atom_id res chain seq x y z
N ASP A 1 -42.82 -23.01 16.78
CA ASP A 1 -42.35 -22.69 15.42
C ASP A 1 -42.30 -21.18 15.11
N LYS A 2 -42.60 -20.31 16.11
CA LYS A 2 -42.52 -18.86 15.97
C LYS A 2 -41.32 -18.23 16.70
N GLY A 3 -40.37 -19.07 17.14
CA GLY A 3 -39.18 -18.62 17.86
C GLY A 3 -39.42 -18.09 19.28
N ASN A 4 -40.58 -18.33 19.86
CA ASN A 4 -40.86 -17.94 21.23
C ASN A 4 -40.08 -18.83 22.20
N ALA A 5 -39.51 -18.25 23.25
CA ALA A 5 -38.86 -18.99 24.34
C ALA A 5 -39.72 -18.93 25.61
N THR A 6 -39.96 -20.09 26.22
CA THR A 6 -40.58 -20.16 27.54
C THR A 6 -39.47 -20.27 28.58
N VAL A 7 -39.41 -19.32 29.48
CA VAL A 7 -38.46 -19.29 30.60
C VAL A 7 -39.19 -19.70 31.88
N THR A 8 -38.67 -20.72 32.54
CA THR A 8 -39.17 -21.13 33.87
C THR A 8 -38.10 -20.82 34.91
N THR A 9 -38.45 -20.03 35.93
CA THR A 9 -37.52 -19.74 37.03
C THR A 9 -37.40 -20.94 37.97
N PRO A 10 -36.37 -21.00 38.82
CA PRO A 10 -36.22 -22.05 39.80
C PRO A 10 -37.42 -22.19 40.74
N GLU A 11 -38.19 -21.10 40.94
CA GLU A 11 -39.41 -21.08 41.75
C GLU A 11 -40.66 -21.54 40.98
N GLY A 12 -40.47 -22.06 39.77
CA GLY A 12 -41.59 -22.58 38.96
C GLY A 12 -42.43 -21.55 38.23
N LYS A 13 -42.07 -20.27 38.23
CA LYS A 13 -42.76 -19.24 37.48
C LYS A 13 -42.35 -19.30 36.00
N THR A 14 -43.33 -19.23 35.11
CA THR A 14 -43.08 -19.25 33.66
C THR A 14 -43.44 -17.93 33.02
N ALA A 15 -42.63 -17.52 32.07
CA ALA A 15 -42.89 -16.40 31.19
C ALA A 15 -42.50 -16.77 29.76
N VAL A 16 -43.21 -16.22 28.79
CA VAL A 16 -42.90 -16.42 27.37
C VAL A 16 -42.29 -15.13 26.84
N ILE A 17 -41.08 -15.27 26.27
CA ILE A 17 -40.45 -14.19 25.51
C ILE A 17 -40.84 -14.39 24.05
N PRO A 18 -41.54 -13.44 23.42
CA PRO A 18 -41.96 -13.54 22.04
C PRO A 18 -40.76 -13.69 21.08
N GLY A 19 -40.90 -14.48 20.04
CA GLY A 19 -39.82 -14.69 19.04
C GLY A 19 -39.32 -13.41 18.39
N LYS A 20 -40.19 -12.43 18.20
CA LYS A 20 -39.83 -11.07 17.69
C LYS A 20 -38.76 -10.34 18.55
N ASP A 21 -38.70 -10.67 19.86
CA ASP A 21 -37.72 -10.08 20.80
C ASP A 21 -36.45 -10.93 20.93
N LEU A 22 -36.41 -12.11 20.34
CA LEU A 22 -35.32 -13.07 20.44
C LEU A 22 -34.59 -13.32 19.13
N VAL A 23 -35.28 -13.18 17.99
CA VAL A 23 -34.74 -13.47 16.68
C VAL A 23 -34.84 -12.27 15.76
N LYS A 24 -33.89 -12.14 14.89
CA LYS A 24 -33.90 -11.16 13.79
C LYS A 24 -33.58 -11.85 12.49
N THR A 25 -34.16 -11.36 11.40
CA THR A 25 -33.83 -11.83 10.06
C THR A 25 -32.47 -11.28 9.62
N GLU A 26 -31.88 -11.87 8.59
CA GLU A 26 -30.69 -11.29 7.98
C GLU A 26 -30.92 -9.86 7.46
N ALA A 27 -32.11 -9.60 6.93
CA ALA A 27 -32.51 -8.25 6.50
C ALA A 27 -32.60 -7.27 7.68
N ASP A 28 -33.10 -7.73 8.83
CA ASP A 28 -33.15 -6.88 10.04
C ASP A 28 -31.76 -6.67 10.64
N ALA A 29 -30.90 -7.69 10.63
CA ALA A 29 -29.52 -7.57 11.06
C ALA A 29 -28.72 -6.58 10.22
N ALA A 30 -29.11 -6.39 8.96
CA ALA A 30 -28.48 -5.45 8.04
C ALA A 30 -28.95 -3.99 8.23
N LYS A 31 -30.05 -3.75 8.99
CA LYS A 31 -30.55 -2.41 9.24
C LYS A 31 -29.94 -1.81 10.51
N PRO A 32 -29.50 -0.56 10.50
CA PRO A 32 -29.09 0.14 11.72
C PRO A 32 -30.26 0.13 12.74
N ASN A 33 -29.92 -0.17 13.99
CA ASN A 33 -30.87 -0.24 15.11
C ASN A 33 -32.01 -1.26 14.90
N ALA A 34 -31.76 -2.37 14.17
CA ALA A 34 -32.74 -3.44 13.97
C ALA A 34 -33.22 -4.03 15.31
N GLY A 35 -34.53 -3.97 15.54
CA GLY A 35 -35.13 -4.45 16.80
C GLY A 35 -34.60 -3.69 18.03
N ASN A 36 -34.03 -4.42 19.00
CA ASN A 36 -33.40 -3.86 20.20
C ASN A 36 -31.86 -3.76 20.09
N ASP A 37 -31.31 -4.01 18.93
CA ASP A 37 -29.88 -4.00 18.73
C ASP A 37 -29.33 -2.58 18.71
N ILE A 38 -28.29 -2.35 19.49
CA ILE A 38 -27.46 -1.16 19.42
C ILE A 38 -26.29 -1.48 18.49
N VAL A 39 -26.12 -0.64 17.49
CA VAL A 39 -25.05 -0.81 16.49
C VAL A 39 -23.73 -0.26 17.03
N LYS A 40 -22.67 -1.01 16.84
CA LYS A 40 -21.30 -0.58 17.20
C LYS A 40 -20.69 0.23 16.06
N PRO A 41 -19.87 1.27 16.36
CA PRO A 41 -19.07 1.93 15.34
C PRO A 41 -18.15 0.98 14.59
N ALA A 42 -17.88 1.26 13.33
CA ALA A 42 -16.95 0.47 12.52
C ALA A 42 -15.50 0.55 13.03
N ASP A 43 -15.12 1.73 13.56
CA ASP A 43 -13.76 1.99 14.06
C ASP A 43 -13.77 2.28 15.54
N LYS A 44 -12.81 1.71 16.26
CA LYS A 44 -12.53 2.09 17.64
C LYS A 44 -11.86 3.47 17.70
N THR A 45 -12.10 4.19 18.77
CA THR A 45 -11.46 5.47 19.05
C THR A 45 -10.06 5.23 19.63
N LEU A 46 -9.07 5.91 19.07
CA LEU A 46 -7.70 5.88 19.58
C LEU A 46 -7.65 6.67 20.87
N VAL A 47 -7.19 6.04 21.95
CA VAL A 47 -7.05 6.64 23.26
C VAL A 47 -5.63 6.46 23.79
N LYS A 48 -5.16 7.41 24.58
CA LYS A 48 -3.81 7.38 25.12
C LYS A 48 -3.70 6.39 26.29
N ASP A 49 -4.65 6.43 27.19
CA ASP A 49 -4.73 5.56 28.36
C ASP A 49 -6.15 4.97 28.49
N PRO A 50 -6.34 3.68 28.16
CA PRO A 50 -7.64 3.05 28.22
C PRO A 50 -8.18 2.86 29.66
N ALA A 51 -7.35 3.07 30.69
CA ALA A 51 -7.79 3.01 32.08
C ALA A 51 -8.43 4.32 32.54
N LYS A 52 -8.10 5.44 31.86
CA LYS A 52 -8.61 6.78 32.21
C LYS A 52 -8.69 7.70 30.99
N LEU A 53 -9.85 7.75 30.38
CA LEU A 53 -10.10 8.56 29.19
C LEU A 53 -10.21 10.05 29.54
N THR A 54 -9.72 10.91 28.64
CA THR A 54 -9.97 12.36 28.73
C THR A 54 -11.40 12.68 28.30
N ASP A 55 -11.88 13.89 28.62
CA ASP A 55 -13.22 14.33 28.22
C ASP A 55 -13.37 14.42 26.70
N GLU A 56 -12.31 14.80 25.99
CA GLU A 56 -12.25 14.83 24.52
C GLU A 56 -12.35 13.41 23.92
N GLU A 57 -11.65 12.44 24.51
CA GLU A 57 -11.72 11.04 24.07
C GLU A 57 -13.11 10.45 24.32
N LYS A 58 -13.73 10.73 25.48
CA LYS A 58 -15.12 10.32 25.77
C LYS A 58 -16.12 10.96 24.79
N ALA A 59 -15.95 12.24 24.47
CA ALA A 59 -16.80 12.94 23.50
C ALA A 59 -16.65 12.32 22.09
N ALA A 60 -15.45 12.03 21.66
CA ALA A 60 -15.19 11.38 20.37
C ALA A 60 -15.84 10.00 20.25
N ILE A 61 -15.79 9.20 21.33
CA ILE A 61 -16.48 7.91 21.40
C ILE A 61 -18.00 8.11 21.30
N ALA A 62 -18.55 9.06 22.08
CA ALA A 62 -19.98 9.33 22.10
C ALA A 62 -20.50 9.77 20.72
N GLU A 63 -19.74 10.60 20.00
CA GLU A 63 -20.11 11.04 18.63
C GLU A 63 -20.14 9.86 17.66
N LYS A 64 -19.13 9.01 17.64
CA LYS A 64 -19.10 7.82 16.78
C LYS A 64 -20.26 6.86 17.07
N VAL A 65 -20.58 6.67 18.34
CA VAL A 65 -21.69 5.78 18.73
C VAL A 65 -23.04 6.40 18.32
N LYS A 66 -23.23 7.71 18.48
CA LYS A 66 -24.45 8.41 18.02
C LYS A 66 -24.62 8.37 16.51
N GLU A 67 -23.52 8.49 15.74
CA GLU A 67 -23.55 8.47 14.28
C GLU A 67 -24.19 7.17 13.75
N VAL A 68 -23.87 6.03 14.38
CA VAL A 68 -24.41 4.71 14.00
C VAL A 68 -25.68 4.33 14.75
N ASN A 69 -26.12 5.14 15.72
CA ASN A 69 -27.36 5.00 16.48
C ASN A 69 -28.14 6.30 16.48
N PRO A 70 -28.73 6.71 15.35
CA PRO A 70 -29.40 7.99 15.22
C PRO A 70 -30.51 8.18 16.26
N GLY A 71 -30.55 9.37 16.90
CA GLY A 71 -31.50 9.71 17.91
C GLY A 71 -31.25 9.15 19.31
N ALA A 72 -30.23 8.33 19.48
CA ALA A 72 -29.85 7.77 20.78
C ALA A 72 -29.13 8.79 21.67
N THR A 73 -29.31 8.65 22.97
CA THR A 73 -28.51 9.34 23.99
C THR A 73 -27.33 8.40 24.35
N VAL A 74 -26.12 8.94 24.37
CA VAL A 74 -24.90 8.19 24.67
C VAL A 74 -24.14 8.84 25.82
N VAL A 75 -23.83 8.05 26.85
CA VAL A 75 -23.00 8.46 27.98
C VAL A 75 -21.78 7.51 28.04
N VAL A 76 -20.58 8.07 28.05
CA VAL A 76 -19.33 7.31 28.08
C VAL A 76 -18.67 7.49 29.45
N ASP A 77 -18.32 6.38 30.11
CA ASP A 77 -17.63 6.39 31.39
C ASP A 77 -16.09 6.61 31.22
N ASP A 78 -15.37 6.76 32.34
CA ASP A 78 -13.93 7.02 32.33
C ASP A 78 -13.09 5.88 31.74
N LYS A 79 -13.65 4.67 31.61
CA LYS A 79 -13.01 3.49 31.00
C LYS A 79 -13.40 3.27 29.54
N GLY A 80 -14.28 4.14 29.00
CA GLY A 80 -14.70 4.05 27.60
C GLY A 80 -15.91 3.16 27.32
N ASN A 81 -16.61 2.65 28.36
CA ASN A 81 -17.89 1.97 28.15
C ASN A 81 -18.95 3.00 27.78
N ALA A 82 -19.74 2.75 26.75
CA ALA A 82 -20.81 3.63 26.32
C ALA A 82 -22.18 3.05 26.66
N THR A 83 -22.93 3.76 27.49
CA THR A 83 -24.35 3.50 27.73
C THR A 83 -25.16 4.21 26.66
N VAL A 84 -25.87 3.45 25.86
CA VAL A 84 -26.69 3.93 24.74
C VAL A 84 -28.14 3.75 25.08
N THR A 85 -28.91 4.85 25.05
CA THR A 85 -30.38 4.84 25.25
C THR A 85 -31.05 5.22 23.96
N THR A 86 -31.82 4.30 23.37
CA THR A 86 -32.56 4.54 22.13
C THR A 86 -33.72 5.53 22.36
N PRO A 87 -34.29 6.13 21.29
CA PRO A 87 -35.48 7.01 21.41
C PRO A 87 -36.67 6.33 22.08
N GLU A 88 -36.78 5.01 22.00
CA GLU A 88 -37.80 4.18 22.63
C GLU A 88 -37.53 3.91 24.12
N GLY A 89 -36.46 4.46 24.67
CA GLY A 89 -36.07 4.29 26.08
C GLY A 89 -35.36 2.99 26.41
N LYS A 90 -34.98 2.21 25.40
CA LYS A 90 -34.20 0.97 25.61
C LYS A 90 -32.73 1.31 25.80
N THR A 91 -32.10 0.68 26.78
CA THR A 91 -30.70 0.96 27.17
C THR A 91 -29.84 -0.28 26.99
N ALA A 92 -28.68 -0.09 26.41
CA ALA A 92 -27.63 -1.10 26.29
C ALA A 92 -26.25 -0.48 26.52
N VAL A 93 -25.28 -1.30 26.92
CA VAL A 93 -23.90 -0.87 27.12
C VAL A 93 -23.03 -1.51 26.05
N ILE A 94 -22.28 -0.67 25.33
CA ILE A 94 -21.20 -1.14 24.45
C ILE A 94 -19.92 -1.10 25.30
N PRO A 95 -19.25 -2.24 25.50
CA PRO A 95 -18.05 -2.28 26.32
C PRO A 95 -16.89 -1.52 25.68
N ALA A 96 -16.00 -0.96 26.47
CA ALA A 96 -14.83 -0.22 26.03
C ALA A 96 -13.95 -1.03 25.07
N THR A 97 -13.88 -2.34 25.24
CA THR A 97 -13.13 -3.26 24.35
C THR A 97 -13.59 -3.17 22.88
N ASP A 98 -14.84 -2.78 22.65
CA ASP A 98 -15.41 -2.59 21.30
C ASP A 98 -15.30 -1.15 20.79
N LEU A 99 -14.92 -0.21 21.66
CA LEU A 99 -14.96 1.24 21.36
C LEU A 99 -13.59 1.92 21.38
N VAL A 100 -12.62 1.38 22.12
CA VAL A 100 -11.30 2.00 22.28
C VAL A 100 -10.17 1.10 21.81
N LYS A 101 -9.08 1.71 21.36
CA LYS A 101 -7.82 1.05 21.04
C LYS A 101 -6.66 1.96 21.40
N THR A 102 -5.52 1.37 21.76
CA THR A 102 -4.27 2.08 22.00
C THR A 102 -3.53 2.32 20.65
N PRO A 103 -2.54 3.23 20.63
CA PRO A 103 -1.67 3.38 19.44
C PRO A 103 -1.00 2.09 18.99
N GLU A 104 -0.64 1.20 19.94
CA GLU A 104 -0.07 -0.11 19.62
C GLU A 104 -1.12 -1.02 18.94
N ASP A 105 -2.34 -1.07 19.48
CA ASP A 105 -3.43 -1.87 18.89
C ASP A 105 -3.80 -1.36 17.48
N ALA A 106 -3.75 -0.04 17.27
CA ALA A 106 -4.07 0.54 15.97
C ALA A 106 -3.14 0.09 14.83
N THR A 107 -1.94 -0.40 15.16
CA THR A 107 -1.00 -0.96 14.16
C THR A 107 -1.32 -2.39 13.76
N LYS A 108 -2.17 -3.09 14.52
CA LYS A 108 -2.55 -4.49 14.26
C LYS A 108 -3.72 -4.53 13.26
N PRO A 109 -3.64 -5.33 12.19
CA PRO A 109 -4.77 -5.53 11.29
C PRO A 109 -6.01 -6.01 12.06
N LYS A 110 -7.15 -5.36 11.85
CA LYS A 110 -8.42 -5.68 12.51
C LYS A 110 -8.32 -5.76 14.04
N ALA A 111 -7.67 -4.75 14.64
CA ALA A 111 -7.50 -4.66 16.08
C ALA A 111 -8.86 -4.85 16.81
N GLY A 112 -8.96 -5.91 17.61
CA GLY A 112 -10.19 -6.29 18.31
C GLY A 112 -11.33 -6.65 17.35
N ASN A 113 -12.51 -6.03 17.55
CA ASN A 113 -13.72 -6.25 16.73
C ASN A 113 -13.89 -5.17 15.64
N ASP A 114 -12.85 -4.43 15.31
CA ASP A 114 -12.93 -3.37 14.32
C ASP A 114 -13.33 -3.92 12.94
N ILE A 115 -14.28 -3.24 12.32
CA ILE A 115 -14.60 -3.42 10.91
C ILE A 115 -13.67 -2.51 10.12
N VAL A 116 -12.98 -3.06 9.14
CA VAL A 116 -11.96 -2.34 8.39
C VAL A 116 -12.58 -1.62 7.19
N LYS A 117 -12.19 -0.36 6.99
CA LYS A 117 -12.61 0.45 5.84
C LYS A 117 -11.74 0.16 4.62
N PRO A 118 -12.33 0.17 3.40
CA PRO A 118 -11.55 0.20 2.18
C PRO A 118 -10.70 1.47 2.08
N ALA A 119 -9.51 1.37 1.49
CA ALA A 119 -8.64 2.53 1.28
C ALA A 119 -9.24 3.54 0.28
N SER A 120 -9.90 3.05 -0.78
CA SER A 120 -10.50 3.89 -1.82
C SER A 120 -12.02 3.91 -1.74
N LYS A 121 -12.60 5.10 -1.87
CA LYS A 121 -14.05 5.32 -1.92
C LYS A 121 -14.60 5.00 -3.32
N THR A 122 -15.86 4.60 -3.37
CA THR A 122 -16.57 4.36 -4.64
C THR A 122 -17.16 5.66 -5.15
N LYS A 123 -16.90 5.98 -6.42
CA LYS A 123 -17.52 7.14 -7.09
C LYS A 123 -19.00 6.85 -7.34
N VAL A 124 -19.87 7.79 -6.95
CA VAL A 124 -21.32 7.70 -7.11
C VAL A 124 -21.85 8.97 -7.78
N VAL A 125 -22.87 8.82 -8.61
CA VAL A 125 -23.49 9.94 -9.33
C VAL A 125 -24.37 10.76 -8.38
N ASN A 126 -25.26 10.08 -7.67
CA ASN A 126 -26.16 10.73 -6.71
C ASN A 126 -25.98 10.10 -5.31
N PRO A 127 -25.31 10.81 -4.37
CA PRO A 127 -25.07 10.27 -3.03
C PRO A 127 -26.34 10.09 -2.19
N GLU A 128 -27.47 10.70 -2.58
CA GLU A 128 -28.76 10.52 -1.86
C GLU A 128 -29.51 9.28 -2.31
N LYS A 129 -29.16 8.72 -3.49
CA LYS A 129 -29.80 7.53 -4.02
C LYS A 129 -28.86 6.77 -4.96
N LEU A 130 -28.16 5.78 -4.42
CA LEU A 130 -27.23 4.94 -5.15
C LEU A 130 -27.97 3.95 -6.06
N THR A 131 -27.39 3.70 -7.23
CA THR A 131 -27.82 2.60 -8.11
C THR A 131 -27.42 1.25 -7.55
N ASP A 132 -28.03 0.16 -8.02
CA ASP A 132 -27.68 -1.19 -7.59
C ASP A 132 -26.23 -1.55 -7.95
N ALA A 133 -25.72 -1.06 -9.09
CA ALA A 133 -24.34 -1.24 -9.48
C ALA A 133 -23.35 -0.53 -8.52
N GLU A 134 -23.67 0.70 -8.10
CA GLU A 134 -22.86 1.44 -7.12
C GLU A 134 -22.88 0.77 -5.75
N LYS A 135 -24.07 0.33 -5.28
CA LYS A 135 -24.19 -0.46 -4.04
C LYS A 135 -23.36 -1.75 -4.10
N LYS A 136 -23.43 -2.48 -5.21
CA LYS A 136 -22.62 -3.70 -5.40
C LYS A 136 -21.12 -3.41 -5.36
N ALA A 137 -20.66 -2.35 -6.00
CA ALA A 137 -19.25 -1.95 -5.98
C ALA A 137 -18.77 -1.64 -4.55
N ILE A 138 -19.60 -1.03 -3.73
CA ILE A 138 -19.29 -0.78 -2.31
C ILE A 138 -19.24 -2.11 -1.54
N VAL A 139 -20.23 -3.00 -1.73
CA VAL A 139 -20.24 -4.33 -1.11
C VAL A 139 -18.95 -5.08 -1.40
N ASP A 140 -18.53 -5.13 -2.67
CA ASP A 140 -17.34 -5.85 -3.10
C ASP A 140 -16.06 -5.29 -2.43
N LYS A 141 -15.93 -3.97 -2.36
CA LYS A 141 -14.77 -3.32 -1.69
C LYS A 141 -14.75 -3.57 -0.19
N VAL A 142 -15.88 -3.46 0.48
CA VAL A 142 -15.97 -3.67 1.94
C VAL A 142 -15.73 -5.14 2.28
N ALA A 143 -16.30 -6.07 1.52
CA ALA A 143 -16.10 -7.50 1.71
C ALA A 143 -14.63 -7.91 1.48
N ALA A 144 -13.95 -7.30 0.52
CA ALA A 144 -12.53 -7.58 0.24
C ALA A 144 -11.62 -7.30 1.44
N VAL A 145 -11.91 -6.25 2.22
CA VAL A 145 -11.12 -5.89 3.40
C VAL A 145 -11.66 -6.46 4.72
N ASN A 146 -12.82 -7.12 4.68
CA ASN A 146 -13.43 -7.82 5.82
C ASN A 146 -13.79 -9.25 5.40
N PRO A 147 -12.82 -10.14 5.21
CA PRO A 147 -13.05 -11.50 4.73
C PRO A 147 -14.06 -12.27 5.57
N GLY A 148 -15.01 -12.93 4.92
CA GLY A 148 -16.07 -13.70 5.56
C GLY A 148 -17.21 -12.87 6.14
N ALA A 149 -17.16 -11.55 6.05
CA ALA A 149 -18.25 -10.69 6.49
C ALA A 149 -19.40 -10.67 5.48
N LYS A 150 -20.64 -10.53 6.01
CA LYS A 150 -21.81 -10.19 5.21
C LYS A 150 -21.95 -8.68 5.17
N VAL A 151 -22.09 -8.11 3.98
CA VAL A 151 -22.20 -6.67 3.77
C VAL A 151 -23.52 -6.32 3.08
N VAL A 152 -24.24 -5.36 3.62
CA VAL A 152 -25.46 -4.82 3.03
C VAL A 152 -25.34 -3.30 2.96
N VAL A 153 -25.60 -2.73 1.79
CA VAL A 153 -25.47 -1.28 1.54
C VAL A 153 -26.87 -0.69 1.30
N ASP A 154 -27.18 0.37 2.03
CA ASP A 154 -28.44 1.10 1.87
C ASP A 154 -28.42 2.05 0.66
N ASP A 155 -29.53 2.71 0.38
CA ASP A 155 -29.66 3.63 -0.78
C ASP A 155 -28.76 4.86 -0.70
N LYS A 156 -28.25 5.21 0.48
CA LYS A 156 -27.35 6.34 0.71
C LYS A 156 -25.86 5.94 0.75
N GLY A 157 -25.60 4.63 0.65
CA GLY A 157 -24.22 4.12 0.64
C GLY A 157 -23.64 3.76 2.01
N ASN A 158 -24.45 3.75 3.09
CA ASN A 158 -24.01 3.22 4.38
C ASN A 158 -23.93 1.69 4.28
N ALA A 159 -22.84 1.10 4.74
CA ALA A 159 -22.66 -0.35 4.73
C ALA A 159 -22.79 -0.95 6.12
N THR A 160 -23.76 -1.83 6.29
CA THR A 160 -23.87 -2.68 7.47
C THR A 160 -23.04 -3.93 7.25
N VAL A 161 -22.05 -4.14 8.10
CA VAL A 161 -21.09 -5.24 8.04
C VAL A 161 -21.33 -6.18 9.21
N THR A 162 -21.62 -7.44 8.92
CA THR A 162 -21.77 -8.50 9.93
C THR A 162 -20.60 -9.47 9.82
N LEU A 163 -19.77 -9.53 10.84
CA LEU A 163 -18.63 -10.43 10.92
C LEU A 163 -19.09 -11.88 11.17
N PRO A 164 -18.25 -12.89 10.87
CA PRO A 164 -18.58 -14.30 11.12
C PRO A 164 -18.92 -14.62 12.59
N ASN A 165 -18.40 -13.83 13.53
CA ASN A 165 -18.72 -13.95 14.96
C ASN A 165 -20.07 -13.34 15.35
N GLY A 166 -20.83 -12.81 14.41
CA GLY A 166 -22.13 -12.16 14.62
C GLY A 166 -22.06 -10.69 15.00
N ASN A 167 -20.88 -10.11 15.21
CA ASN A 167 -20.74 -8.68 15.48
C ASN A 167 -21.12 -7.86 14.23
N THR A 168 -21.91 -6.82 14.45
CA THR A 168 -22.42 -5.95 13.39
C THR A 168 -21.99 -4.50 13.63
N ALA A 169 -21.53 -3.82 12.59
CA ALA A 169 -21.19 -2.42 12.61
C ALA A 169 -21.60 -1.74 11.30
N VAL A 170 -21.71 -0.41 11.31
CA VAL A 170 -22.01 0.39 10.12
C VAL A 170 -20.78 1.22 9.74
N ILE A 171 -20.38 1.14 8.48
CA ILE A 171 -19.44 2.09 7.89
C ILE A 171 -20.28 3.18 7.21
N PRO A 172 -20.15 4.45 7.61
CA PRO A 172 -20.95 5.51 7.03
C PRO A 172 -20.57 5.77 5.55
N ALA A 173 -21.53 6.23 4.78
CA ALA A 173 -21.37 6.56 3.37
C ALA A 173 -20.21 7.54 3.12
N SER A 174 -19.95 8.46 4.04
CA SER A 174 -18.82 9.41 3.96
C SER A 174 -17.45 8.75 3.85
N ASP A 175 -17.30 7.53 4.37
CA ASP A 175 -16.06 6.74 4.29
C ASP A 175 -16.03 5.77 3.10
N LEU A 176 -17.15 5.58 2.41
CA LEU A 176 -17.31 4.60 1.34
C LEU A 176 -17.55 5.20 -0.04
N THR A 177 -18.09 6.42 -0.08
CA THR A 177 -18.51 7.08 -1.32
C THR A 177 -17.81 8.41 -1.52
N LYS A 178 -17.66 8.80 -2.78
CA LYS A 178 -17.30 10.15 -3.22
C LYS A 178 -18.20 10.52 -4.40
N SER A 179 -18.76 11.73 -4.38
CA SER A 179 -19.65 12.15 -5.47
C SER A 179 -18.83 12.44 -6.74
N GLU A 180 -19.41 12.19 -7.90
CA GLU A 180 -18.81 12.55 -9.17
C GLU A 180 -18.49 14.05 -9.25
N LYS A 181 -19.36 14.87 -8.64
CA LYS A 181 -19.11 16.30 -8.53
C LYS A 181 -17.84 16.62 -7.74
N ASP A 182 -17.65 16.00 -6.55
CA ASP A 182 -16.47 16.24 -5.73
C ASP A 182 -15.18 15.72 -6.39
N VAL A 183 -15.28 14.63 -7.14
CA VAL A 183 -14.15 14.12 -7.97
C VAL A 183 -13.78 15.15 -9.01
N ASN A 184 -14.75 15.69 -9.75
CA ASN A 184 -14.52 16.67 -10.81
C ASN A 184 -14.03 18.02 -10.25
N ASP A 185 -14.45 18.38 -9.05
CA ASP A 185 -14.03 19.61 -8.37
C ASP A 185 -12.67 19.44 -7.63
N GLY A 186 -12.06 18.23 -7.67
CA GLY A 186 -10.80 17.94 -6.98
C GLY A 186 -10.91 17.91 -5.45
N LYS A 187 -12.10 17.78 -4.91
CA LYS A 187 -12.39 17.78 -3.45
C LYS A 187 -12.48 16.38 -2.86
N ALA A 188 -12.63 15.35 -3.71
CA ALA A 188 -12.75 13.98 -3.25
C ALA A 188 -11.42 13.48 -2.68
N LYS A 189 -11.48 12.84 -1.50
CA LYS A 189 -10.33 12.22 -0.84
C LYS A 189 -10.66 10.78 -0.48
N ASP A 190 -9.74 9.88 -0.76
CA ASP A 190 -9.81 8.50 -0.30
C ASP A 190 -9.34 8.37 1.16
N ASN A 191 -9.63 7.25 1.81
CA ASN A 191 -9.20 6.96 3.18
C ASN A 191 -7.69 6.74 3.28
N ALA A 192 -7.11 6.13 2.25
CA ALA A 192 -5.67 5.98 2.09
C ALA A 192 -5.31 6.07 0.61
N VAL A 193 -4.09 6.53 0.32
CA VAL A 193 -3.57 6.64 -1.05
C VAL A 193 -2.84 5.35 -1.42
N THR A 194 -3.23 4.74 -2.53
CA THR A 194 -2.57 3.55 -3.08
C THR A 194 -1.31 3.97 -3.84
N PRO A 195 -0.13 3.35 -3.59
CA PRO A 195 1.06 3.59 -4.40
C PRO A 195 0.82 3.31 -5.88
N ALA A 196 1.39 4.10 -6.77
CA ALA A 196 1.24 3.94 -8.22
C ALA A 196 1.86 2.64 -8.75
N ALA A 197 2.96 2.20 -8.13
CA ALA A 197 3.69 1.01 -8.55
C ALA A 197 3.51 -0.14 -7.57
N LYS A 198 3.05 -1.28 -8.08
CA LYS A 198 2.96 -2.53 -7.32
C LYS A 198 4.35 -3.10 -7.02
N THR A 199 4.49 -3.75 -5.89
CA THR A 199 5.71 -4.47 -5.53
C THR A 199 5.70 -5.86 -6.14
N LYS A 200 6.80 -6.22 -6.80
CA LYS A 200 7.01 -7.55 -7.36
C LYS A 200 7.32 -8.54 -6.23
N VAL A 201 6.56 -9.62 -6.18
CA VAL A 201 6.71 -10.66 -5.16
C VAL A 201 6.86 -12.05 -5.79
N ALA A 202 7.59 -12.92 -5.12
CA ALA A 202 7.81 -14.28 -5.59
C ALA A 202 6.60 -15.19 -5.33
N ASN A 203 6.00 -15.07 -4.14
CA ASN A 203 4.83 -15.85 -3.75
C ASN A 203 3.79 -14.93 -3.10
N PRO A 204 2.67 -14.62 -3.79
CA PRO A 204 1.65 -13.71 -3.27
C PRO A 204 0.86 -14.29 -2.08
N GLU A 205 0.94 -15.60 -1.84
CA GLU A 205 0.27 -16.22 -0.68
C GLU A 205 1.11 -16.13 0.60
N LYS A 206 2.42 -15.86 0.46
CA LYS A 206 3.33 -15.73 1.59
C LYS A 206 4.52 -14.87 1.24
N LEU A 207 4.44 -13.59 1.57
CA LEU A 207 5.49 -12.61 1.33
C LEU A 207 6.66 -12.80 2.31
N THR A 208 7.85 -12.55 1.82
CA THR A 208 9.06 -12.44 2.66
C THR A 208 9.05 -11.13 3.45
N ASP A 209 9.85 -11.05 4.51
CA ASP A 209 9.97 -9.82 5.31
C ASP A 209 10.51 -8.65 4.47
N ALA A 210 11.40 -8.91 3.52
CA ALA A 210 11.91 -7.90 2.60
C ALA A 210 10.83 -7.35 1.66
N GLU A 211 9.98 -8.23 1.11
CA GLU A 211 8.84 -7.83 0.26
C GLU A 211 7.79 -7.04 1.06
N LYS A 212 7.45 -7.49 2.28
CA LYS A 212 6.56 -6.75 3.18
C LYS A 212 7.10 -5.36 3.49
N LYS A 213 8.41 -5.25 3.77
CA LYS A 213 9.03 -3.96 4.04
C LYS A 213 9.02 -3.02 2.84
N GLU A 214 9.26 -3.53 1.63
CA GLU A 214 9.18 -2.71 0.42
C GLU A 214 7.77 -2.16 0.20
N ILE A 215 6.73 -2.98 0.43
CA ILE A 215 5.33 -2.54 0.35
C ILE A 215 5.07 -1.49 1.43
N GLU A 216 5.49 -1.73 2.67
CA GLU A 216 5.35 -0.79 3.79
C GLU A 216 5.95 0.58 3.45
N ASP A 217 7.18 0.60 2.93
CA ASP A 217 7.89 1.83 2.57
C ASP A 217 7.17 2.61 1.45
N LYS A 218 6.68 1.92 0.42
CA LYS A 218 5.88 2.53 -0.66
C LYS A 218 4.55 3.10 -0.16
N VAL A 219 3.85 2.35 0.70
CA VAL A 219 2.57 2.81 1.26
C VAL A 219 2.78 3.99 2.21
N LYS A 220 3.82 3.99 3.03
CA LYS A 220 4.19 5.14 3.87
C LYS A 220 4.54 6.37 3.05
N ALA A 221 5.29 6.19 1.96
CA ALA A 221 5.64 7.30 1.05
C ALA A 221 4.39 7.92 0.43
N ALA A 222 3.39 7.10 0.08
CA ALA A 222 2.10 7.56 -0.45
C ALA A 222 1.19 8.17 0.63
N ASN A 223 1.38 7.83 1.91
CA ASN A 223 0.56 8.26 3.04
C ASN A 223 1.44 8.88 4.14
N PRO A 224 1.97 10.08 3.95
CA PRO A 224 2.87 10.73 4.93
C PRO A 224 2.20 10.83 6.31
N GLY A 225 2.96 10.47 7.36
CA GLY A 225 2.49 10.47 8.75
C GLY A 225 1.64 9.27 9.15
N ALA A 226 1.36 8.33 8.25
CA ALA A 226 0.64 7.11 8.58
C ALA A 226 1.54 6.04 9.20
N THR A 227 0.97 5.22 10.07
CA THR A 227 1.54 3.93 10.48
C THR A 227 1.01 2.86 9.53
N VAL A 228 1.90 2.01 9.02
CA VAL A 228 1.56 0.96 8.07
C VAL A 228 2.04 -0.39 8.58
N VAL A 229 1.18 -1.39 8.50
CA VAL A 229 1.51 -2.80 8.77
C VAL A 229 1.08 -3.64 7.60
N VAL A 230 1.98 -4.48 7.09
CA VAL A 230 1.72 -5.37 5.94
C VAL A 230 1.64 -6.80 6.43
N ASP A 231 0.57 -7.50 6.07
CA ASP A 231 0.38 -8.92 6.41
C ASP A 231 1.15 -9.85 5.45
N ASP A 232 1.12 -11.16 5.72
CA ASP A 232 1.87 -12.16 4.93
C ASP A 232 1.35 -12.30 3.49
N LYS A 233 0.16 -11.79 3.17
CA LYS A 233 -0.45 -11.79 1.83
C LYS A 233 -0.26 -10.45 1.09
N GLY A 234 0.36 -9.47 1.75
CA GLY A 234 0.60 -8.15 1.15
C GLY A 234 -0.53 -7.15 1.30
N ASN A 235 -1.55 -7.40 2.12
CA ASN A 235 -2.53 -6.38 2.47
C ASN A 235 -1.89 -5.37 3.43
N ALA A 236 -2.05 -4.09 3.18
CA ALA A 236 -1.50 -3.04 4.02
C ALA A 236 -2.58 -2.37 4.86
N THR A 237 -2.47 -2.48 6.17
CA THR A 237 -3.27 -1.71 7.11
C THR A 237 -2.63 -0.34 7.30
N VAL A 238 -3.37 0.72 7.01
CA VAL A 238 -2.93 2.11 7.11
C VAL A 238 -3.70 2.79 8.23
N VAL A 239 -2.97 3.32 9.21
CA VAL A 239 -3.53 4.07 10.33
C VAL A 239 -3.07 5.51 10.24
N LYS A 240 -4.02 6.43 10.06
CA LYS A 240 -3.74 7.86 10.00
C LYS A 240 -4.86 8.63 10.70
N ASP A 241 -4.48 9.57 11.56
CA ASP A 241 -5.42 10.42 12.30
C ASP A 241 -6.53 9.60 13.02
N GLY A 242 -6.15 8.43 13.56
CA GLY A 242 -7.07 7.52 14.26
C GLY A 242 -7.98 6.68 13.34
N ASN A 243 -7.94 6.88 12.03
CA ASN A 243 -8.69 6.09 11.05
C ASN A 243 -7.86 4.90 10.57
N VAL A 244 -8.51 3.75 10.47
CA VAL A 244 -7.92 2.51 9.95
C VAL A 244 -8.55 2.17 8.60
N SER A 245 -7.72 2.00 7.58
CA SER A 245 -8.14 1.50 6.29
C SER A 245 -7.17 0.43 5.77
N VAL A 246 -7.62 -0.42 4.85
CA VAL A 246 -6.78 -1.45 4.24
C VAL A 246 -6.71 -1.24 2.74
N ILE A 247 -5.48 -1.24 2.22
CA ILE A 247 -5.21 -1.37 0.80
C ILE A 247 -5.03 -2.88 0.52
N PRO A 248 -5.88 -3.50 -0.29
CA PRO A 248 -5.77 -4.92 -0.56
C PRO A 248 -4.50 -5.26 -1.33
N SER A 249 -3.99 -6.47 -1.14
CA SER A 249 -2.79 -6.95 -1.82
C SER A 249 -2.89 -6.89 -3.35
N THR A 250 -4.10 -7.05 -3.90
CA THR A 250 -4.35 -6.91 -5.34
C THR A 250 -3.93 -5.56 -5.92
N ASP A 251 -3.94 -4.51 -5.11
CA ASP A 251 -3.52 -3.16 -5.50
C ASP A 251 -2.03 -2.89 -5.19
N LEU A 252 -1.38 -3.75 -4.41
CA LEU A 252 -0.02 -3.54 -3.90
C LEU A 252 1.03 -4.49 -4.46
N VAL A 253 0.64 -5.70 -4.86
CA VAL A 253 1.58 -6.74 -5.30
C VAL A 253 1.32 -7.20 -6.72
N LYS A 254 2.38 -7.66 -7.38
CA LYS A 254 2.35 -8.33 -8.68
C LYS A 254 3.35 -9.48 -8.67
N VAL A 255 3.04 -10.55 -9.40
CA VAL A 255 3.96 -11.65 -9.67
C VAL A 255 4.75 -11.40 -10.96
N ASP A 256 5.75 -12.21 -11.23
CA ASP A 256 6.62 -12.07 -12.41
C ASP A 256 5.85 -12.01 -13.73
N ASP A 257 4.75 -12.74 -13.85
CA ASP A 257 3.91 -12.74 -15.06
C ASP A 257 3.18 -11.41 -15.27
N ASP A 258 2.82 -10.70 -14.18
CA ASP A 258 2.20 -9.38 -14.27
C ASP A 258 3.19 -8.30 -14.69
N ALA A 259 4.48 -8.48 -14.40
CA ALA A 259 5.53 -7.55 -14.83
C ALA A 259 5.69 -7.50 -16.36
N LYS A 260 5.23 -8.52 -17.08
CA LYS A 260 5.23 -8.60 -18.55
C LYS A 260 4.06 -7.85 -19.20
N LYS A 261 3.02 -7.49 -18.42
CA LYS A 261 1.87 -6.72 -18.90
C LYS A 261 2.29 -5.27 -19.15
N GLU A 262 1.55 -4.59 -20.00
CA GLU A 262 1.68 -3.14 -20.18
C GLU A 262 1.66 -2.45 -18.81
N ASN A 263 2.61 -1.52 -18.59
CA ASN A 263 2.85 -0.84 -17.30
C ASN A 263 3.25 -1.76 -16.13
N GLY A 264 3.64 -3.00 -16.39
CA GLY A 264 4.07 -3.93 -15.34
C GLY A 264 3.04 -4.16 -14.24
N GLY A 265 1.74 -4.10 -14.56
CA GLY A 265 0.64 -4.26 -13.61
C GLY A 265 0.39 -3.02 -12.72
N ASN A 266 0.96 -1.86 -13.04
CA ASN A 266 0.69 -0.60 -12.35
C ASN A 266 -0.61 0.04 -12.83
N ASP A 267 -1.32 0.70 -11.91
CA ASP A 267 -2.59 1.37 -12.22
C ASP A 267 -2.41 2.82 -12.70
N ALA A 268 -1.23 3.42 -12.48
CA ALA A 268 -0.83 4.71 -13.01
C ALA A 268 0.48 4.60 -13.78
N ASN A 269 0.59 5.40 -14.85
CA ASN A 269 1.81 5.46 -15.65
C ASN A 269 2.79 6.48 -15.06
N THR A 270 4.06 6.08 -15.01
CA THR A 270 5.16 6.98 -14.64
C THR A 270 5.83 7.50 -15.92
N PRO A 271 6.13 8.81 -16.02
CA PRO A 271 6.86 9.34 -17.16
C PRO A 271 8.20 8.63 -17.38
N ALA A 272 8.56 8.37 -18.64
CA ALA A 272 9.82 7.69 -18.97
C ALA A 272 11.06 8.50 -18.58
N ALA A 273 10.96 9.83 -18.58
CA ALA A 273 12.04 10.74 -18.18
C ALA A 273 11.66 11.51 -16.93
N LYS A 274 12.60 11.63 -16.01
CA LYS A 274 12.44 12.47 -14.80
C LYS A 274 12.58 13.95 -15.14
N THR A 275 11.85 14.80 -14.44
CA THR A 275 11.98 16.25 -14.54
C THR A 275 13.24 16.71 -13.78
N VAL A 276 14.08 17.49 -14.45
CA VAL A 276 15.28 18.08 -13.83
C VAL A 276 14.86 19.24 -12.93
N VAL A 277 15.30 19.22 -11.68
CA VAL A 277 14.98 20.24 -10.67
C VAL A 277 16.26 20.80 -10.03
N ALA A 278 16.22 22.04 -9.61
CA ALA A 278 17.37 22.68 -8.96
C ALA A 278 17.58 22.12 -7.53
N ASP A 279 16.49 21.95 -6.77
CA ASP A 279 16.48 21.41 -5.42
C ASP A 279 15.34 20.39 -5.26
N SER A 280 15.69 19.12 -5.10
CA SER A 280 14.70 18.06 -4.89
C SER A 280 14.02 18.09 -3.52
N GLY A 281 14.54 18.89 -2.58
CA GLY A 281 13.91 19.13 -1.28
C GLY A 281 12.77 20.15 -1.32
N LYS A 282 12.80 21.06 -2.33
CA LYS A 282 11.80 22.12 -2.47
C LYS A 282 11.68 22.59 -3.92
N LEU A 283 10.71 22.05 -4.63
CA LEU A 283 10.45 22.42 -6.02
C LEU A 283 9.83 23.82 -6.13
N THR A 284 10.24 24.55 -7.16
CA THR A 284 9.59 25.79 -7.57
C THR A 284 8.23 25.49 -8.24
N ASP A 285 7.37 26.49 -8.35
CA ASP A 285 6.07 26.33 -8.99
C ASP A 285 6.21 25.94 -10.47
N ALA A 286 7.23 26.42 -11.18
CA ALA A 286 7.53 26.03 -12.54
C ALA A 286 7.94 24.55 -12.64
N GLU A 287 8.76 24.06 -11.71
CA GLU A 287 9.18 22.65 -11.65
C GLU A 287 7.99 21.73 -11.30
N LYS A 288 7.14 22.12 -10.33
CA LYS A 288 5.90 21.41 -10.03
C LYS A 288 4.97 21.34 -11.25
N ALA A 289 4.84 22.43 -12.00
CA ALA A 289 4.04 22.45 -13.23
C ALA A 289 4.63 21.54 -14.32
N ALA A 290 5.95 21.47 -14.44
CA ALA A 290 6.61 20.57 -15.39
C ALA A 290 6.41 19.10 -15.03
N VAL A 291 6.55 18.73 -13.74
CA VAL A 291 6.25 17.38 -13.24
C VAL A 291 4.78 17.03 -13.50
N LYS A 292 3.86 17.92 -13.14
CA LYS A 292 2.42 17.76 -13.38
C LYS A 292 2.13 17.45 -14.84
N LYS A 293 2.64 18.26 -15.76
CA LYS A 293 2.45 18.11 -17.21
C LYS A 293 2.99 16.77 -17.72
N ALA A 294 4.16 16.34 -17.23
CA ALA A 294 4.76 15.07 -17.61
C ALA A 294 3.90 13.88 -17.15
N VAL A 295 3.37 13.94 -15.93
CA VAL A 295 2.50 12.87 -15.37
C VAL A 295 1.14 12.86 -16.07
N GLU A 296 0.52 14.01 -16.32
CA GLU A 296 -0.75 14.11 -17.08
C GLU A 296 -0.63 13.54 -18.49
N ALA A 297 0.51 13.78 -19.16
CA ALA A 297 0.75 13.29 -20.52
C ALA A 297 0.69 11.75 -20.63
N VAL A 298 1.10 11.03 -19.58
CA VAL A 298 1.10 9.56 -19.56
C VAL A 298 -0.10 8.96 -18.82
N ASN A 299 -0.96 9.82 -18.24
CA ASN A 299 -2.21 9.44 -17.57
C ASN A 299 -3.38 10.27 -18.13
N PRO A 300 -3.80 10.02 -19.36
CA PRO A 300 -4.85 10.83 -20.01
C PRO A 300 -6.15 10.85 -19.19
N GLY A 301 -6.74 12.03 -19.00
CA GLY A 301 -7.98 12.22 -18.26
C GLY A 301 -7.83 12.22 -16.73
N ALA A 302 -6.61 12.05 -16.21
CA ALA A 302 -6.36 12.17 -14.78
C ALA A 302 -6.11 13.64 -14.37
N THR A 303 -6.45 13.96 -13.13
CA THR A 303 -6.04 15.21 -12.47
C THR A 303 -4.80 14.95 -11.64
N VAL A 304 -3.77 15.78 -11.77
CA VAL A 304 -2.49 15.62 -11.08
C VAL A 304 -2.20 16.83 -10.18
N VAL A 305 -1.84 16.55 -8.93
CA VAL A 305 -1.36 17.54 -7.96
C VAL A 305 0.05 17.14 -7.55
N VAL A 306 0.99 18.09 -7.58
CA VAL A 306 2.39 17.87 -7.22
C VAL A 306 2.72 18.67 -5.96
N ASP A 307 3.29 18.02 -4.95
CA ASP A 307 3.71 18.67 -3.72
C ASP A 307 5.09 19.35 -3.86
N ASP A 308 5.53 20.05 -2.81
CA ASP A 308 6.80 20.78 -2.83
C ASP A 308 8.04 19.88 -2.94
N LYS A 309 7.91 18.58 -2.68
CA LYS A 309 8.98 17.58 -2.82
C LYS A 309 8.96 16.85 -4.16
N GLY A 310 7.96 17.15 -5.00
CA GLY A 310 7.81 16.52 -6.30
C GLY A 310 7.06 15.19 -6.31
N ASN A 311 6.39 14.81 -5.22
CA ASN A 311 5.47 13.67 -5.24
C ASN A 311 4.20 14.08 -5.99
N ALA A 312 3.69 13.20 -6.84
CA ALA A 312 2.47 13.46 -7.61
C ALA A 312 1.31 12.60 -7.11
N THR A 313 0.19 13.24 -6.82
CA THR A 313 -1.09 12.59 -6.59
C THR A 313 -1.88 12.60 -7.89
N VAL A 314 -2.20 11.41 -8.40
CA VAL A 314 -2.93 11.18 -9.66
C VAL A 314 -4.34 10.74 -9.33
N THR A 315 -5.33 11.54 -9.70
CA THR A 315 -6.75 11.17 -9.56
C THR A 315 -7.30 10.83 -10.93
N LYS A 316 -7.64 9.56 -11.15
CA LYS A 316 -8.22 9.06 -12.40
C LYS A 316 -9.68 9.51 -12.55
N ALA A 317 -10.22 9.43 -13.78
CA ALA A 317 -11.60 9.78 -14.07
C ALA A 317 -12.64 8.94 -13.28
N ASP A 318 -12.31 7.71 -12.92
CA ASP A 318 -13.13 6.84 -12.08
C ASP A 318 -13.06 7.19 -10.58
N GLY A 319 -12.27 8.22 -10.22
CA GLY A 319 -12.04 8.68 -8.87
C GLY A 319 -10.97 7.91 -8.10
N THR A 320 -10.29 6.95 -8.71
CA THR A 320 -9.13 6.28 -8.10
C THR A 320 -8.00 7.28 -7.88
N VAL A 321 -7.44 7.31 -6.67
CA VAL A 321 -6.32 8.19 -6.30
C VAL A 321 -5.06 7.36 -6.11
N LEU A 322 -4.01 7.72 -6.83
CA LEU A 322 -2.70 7.05 -6.82
C LEU A 322 -1.60 8.06 -6.53
N ASN A 323 -0.50 7.62 -5.97
CA ASN A 323 0.65 8.48 -5.68
C ASN A 323 1.89 7.96 -6.39
N ILE A 324 2.59 8.85 -7.09
CA ILE A 324 3.89 8.56 -7.70
C ILE A 324 4.94 9.32 -6.88
N PRO A 325 5.90 8.61 -6.27
CA PRO A 325 6.91 9.25 -5.43
C PRO A 325 7.86 10.13 -6.25
N SER A 326 8.37 11.18 -5.64
CA SER A 326 9.31 12.11 -6.28
C SER A 326 10.56 11.44 -6.82
N THR A 327 11.00 10.34 -6.19
CA THR A 327 12.15 9.54 -6.66
C THR A 327 11.99 9.02 -8.08
N ASP A 328 10.74 8.83 -8.54
CA ASP A 328 10.44 8.38 -9.91
C ASP A 328 10.17 9.54 -10.87
N LEU A 329 9.98 10.76 -10.36
CA LEU A 329 9.53 11.91 -11.13
C LEU A 329 10.57 13.01 -11.30
N VAL A 330 11.49 13.18 -10.34
CA VAL A 330 12.47 14.28 -10.36
C VAL A 330 13.90 13.80 -10.18
N ILE A 331 14.82 14.59 -10.73
CA ILE A 331 16.26 14.38 -10.57
C ILE A 331 16.95 15.73 -10.37
N PRO A 332 17.79 15.91 -9.34
CA PRO A 332 18.56 17.13 -9.17
C PRO A 332 19.53 17.36 -10.33
N ALA A 333 19.67 18.61 -10.76
CA ALA A 333 20.57 19.00 -11.85
C ALA A 333 22.03 18.57 -11.62
N GLU A 334 22.49 18.64 -10.37
CA GLU A 334 23.84 18.18 -9.97
C GLU A 334 24.04 16.68 -10.25
N LYS A 335 23.01 15.84 -9.97
CA LYS A 335 23.08 14.39 -10.18
C LYS A 335 23.14 14.03 -11.67
N ILE A 336 22.46 14.80 -12.53
CA ILE A 336 22.57 14.65 -13.99
C ILE A 336 23.99 14.98 -14.49
N ALA A 337 24.59 16.04 -13.94
CA ALA A 337 25.96 16.40 -14.30
C ALA A 337 26.94 15.26 -13.96
N ASP A 338 26.73 14.57 -12.83
CA ASP A 338 27.54 13.40 -12.43
C ASP A 338 27.24 12.18 -13.33
N GLU A 339 25.98 11.90 -13.63
CA GLU A 339 25.58 10.85 -14.56
C GLU A 339 26.07 11.10 -16.00
N ALA A 340 26.05 12.34 -16.45
CA ALA A 340 26.58 12.72 -17.76
C ALA A 340 28.11 12.60 -17.83
N LYS A 341 28.85 12.86 -16.73
CA LYS A 341 30.27 12.56 -16.62
C LYS A 341 30.53 11.06 -16.71
N ASN A 342 29.74 10.26 -15.98
CA ASN A 342 29.86 8.80 -16.00
C ASN A 342 29.47 8.21 -17.37
N ALA A 343 28.49 8.83 -18.08
CA ALA A 343 28.09 8.37 -19.42
C ALA A 343 29.16 8.54 -20.49
N LYS A 344 30.16 9.40 -20.28
CA LYS A 344 31.31 9.56 -21.19
C LYS A 344 32.29 8.38 -21.08
N VAL A 345 32.30 7.68 -19.97
CA VAL A 345 33.14 6.53 -19.71
C VAL A 345 32.39 5.27 -20.12
N LYS A 346 32.99 4.48 -21.03
CA LYS A 346 32.42 3.22 -21.49
C LYS A 346 32.84 2.06 -20.58
N THR A 347 31.88 1.24 -20.21
CA THR A 347 32.14 -0.01 -19.48
C THR A 347 32.47 -1.14 -20.48
N PRO A 348 33.47 -1.98 -20.20
CA PRO A 348 33.76 -3.16 -21.03
C PRO A 348 32.54 -4.10 -21.16
N ALA A 349 32.30 -4.63 -22.35
CA ALA A 349 31.14 -5.52 -22.59
C ALA A 349 31.26 -6.86 -21.84
N THR A 350 32.47 -7.29 -21.48
CA THR A 350 32.75 -8.53 -20.77
C THR A 350 33.45 -8.27 -19.45
N ARG A 351 33.01 -8.99 -18.40
CA ARG A 351 33.65 -8.94 -17.08
C ARG A 351 34.92 -9.79 -17.04
N THR A 352 35.94 -9.28 -16.36
CA THR A 352 37.19 -10.02 -16.10
C THR A 352 36.92 -11.11 -15.06
N LEU A 353 37.35 -12.35 -15.38
CA LEU A 353 37.27 -13.45 -14.43
C LEU A 353 38.43 -13.37 -13.43
N VAL A 354 38.09 -13.38 -12.15
CA VAL A 354 39.01 -13.25 -11.02
C VAL A 354 38.83 -14.40 -10.03
N GLU A 355 39.92 -14.74 -9.32
CA GLU A 355 39.89 -15.80 -8.31
C GLU A 355 39.07 -15.43 -7.09
N ASN A 356 39.13 -14.16 -6.65
CA ASN A 356 38.41 -13.64 -5.50
C ASN A 356 38.01 -12.19 -5.76
N LYS A 357 36.71 -11.99 -5.94
CA LYS A 357 36.10 -10.67 -6.15
C LYS A 357 36.28 -9.70 -4.97
N GLY A 358 36.62 -10.19 -3.78
CA GLY A 358 36.88 -9.35 -2.59
C GLY A 358 38.34 -8.89 -2.50
N LYS A 359 39.26 -9.48 -3.28
CA LYS A 359 40.68 -9.13 -3.25
C LYS A 359 41.36 -9.54 -4.54
N LEU A 360 41.55 -8.61 -5.46
CA LEU A 360 42.20 -8.84 -6.74
C LEU A 360 43.72 -8.88 -6.60
N THR A 361 44.36 -9.77 -7.33
CA THR A 361 45.79 -9.76 -7.53
C THR A 361 46.20 -8.64 -8.46
N ASP A 362 47.48 -8.24 -8.45
CA ASP A 362 48.01 -7.20 -9.35
C ASP A 362 47.82 -7.55 -10.82
N THR A 363 47.93 -8.85 -11.18
CA THR A 363 47.68 -9.33 -12.52
C THR A 363 46.21 -9.16 -12.93
N GLU A 364 45.30 -9.47 -12.03
CA GLU A 364 43.86 -9.27 -12.28
C GLU A 364 43.47 -7.77 -12.36
N LYS A 365 44.00 -6.92 -11.49
CA LYS A 365 43.88 -5.47 -11.60
C LYS A 365 44.36 -4.94 -12.92
N ALA A 366 45.53 -5.43 -13.40
CA ALA A 366 46.09 -5.05 -14.70
C ALA A 366 45.17 -5.52 -15.87
N ALA A 367 44.57 -6.70 -15.78
CA ALA A 367 43.63 -7.19 -16.77
C ALA A 367 42.34 -6.33 -16.82
N VAL A 368 41.77 -5.97 -15.65
CA VAL A 368 40.62 -5.07 -15.56
C VAL A 368 40.96 -3.70 -16.14
N LYS A 369 42.10 -3.12 -15.76
CA LYS A 369 42.59 -1.86 -16.29
C LYS A 369 42.67 -1.87 -17.81
N LYS A 370 43.30 -2.88 -18.38
CA LYS A 370 43.49 -3.02 -19.84
C LYS A 370 42.17 -3.15 -20.58
N SER A 371 41.19 -3.86 -20.02
CA SER A 371 39.85 -3.97 -20.62
C SER A 371 39.09 -2.62 -20.65
N ILE A 372 39.26 -1.78 -19.61
CA ILE A 372 38.66 -0.45 -19.54
C ILE A 372 39.38 0.50 -20.51
N GLU A 373 40.69 0.53 -20.55
CA GLU A 373 41.50 1.36 -21.46
C GLU A 373 41.17 1.07 -22.92
N ALA A 374 40.92 -0.20 -23.28
CA ALA A 374 40.55 -0.62 -24.63
C ALA A 374 39.25 0.03 -25.14
N VAL A 375 38.29 0.31 -24.26
CA VAL A 375 37.01 0.95 -24.62
C VAL A 375 36.97 2.45 -24.30
N ASN A 376 38.01 2.96 -23.64
CA ASN A 376 38.20 4.39 -23.31
C ASN A 376 39.61 4.85 -23.75
N PRO A 377 39.85 5.02 -25.07
CA PRO A 377 41.16 5.41 -25.55
C PRO A 377 41.68 6.70 -24.92
N GLY A 378 42.94 6.65 -24.45
CA GLY A 378 43.60 7.80 -23.83
C GLY A 378 43.20 8.08 -22.36
N ALA A 379 42.35 7.27 -21.79
CA ALA A 379 41.99 7.38 -20.38
C ALA A 379 43.11 6.85 -19.47
N THR A 380 43.21 7.43 -18.28
CA THR A 380 44.02 6.89 -17.17
C THR A 380 43.09 6.09 -16.25
N VAL A 381 43.45 4.82 -15.97
CA VAL A 381 42.63 3.91 -15.17
C VAL A 381 43.36 3.46 -13.93
N VAL A 382 42.75 3.58 -12.77
CA VAL A 382 43.25 3.05 -11.49
C VAL A 382 42.22 2.04 -10.99
N VAL A 383 42.66 0.82 -10.69
CA VAL A 383 41.81 -0.27 -10.17
C VAL A 383 42.17 -0.52 -8.70
N ASP A 384 41.20 -0.50 -7.80
CA ASP A 384 41.45 -0.84 -6.40
C ASP A 384 41.52 -2.34 -6.14
N ASP A 385 41.82 -2.72 -4.90
CA ASP A 385 41.98 -4.14 -4.53
C ASP A 385 40.68 -4.93 -4.60
N GLU A 386 39.54 -4.27 -4.63
CA GLU A 386 38.20 -4.90 -4.74
C GLU A 386 37.72 -4.99 -6.20
N GLY A 387 38.41 -4.33 -7.13
CA GLY A 387 38.08 -4.33 -8.55
C GLY A 387 37.19 -3.16 -9.02
N ASN A 388 36.94 -2.12 -8.18
CA ASN A 388 36.36 -0.89 -8.65
C ASN A 388 37.40 -0.09 -9.42
N ALA A 389 37.01 0.60 -10.48
CA ALA A 389 37.93 1.37 -11.29
C ALA A 389 37.59 2.85 -11.31
N THR A 390 38.58 3.71 -11.12
CA THR A 390 38.50 5.15 -11.39
C THR A 390 39.10 5.40 -12.77
N VAL A 391 38.31 5.99 -13.66
CA VAL A 391 38.69 6.31 -15.05
C VAL A 391 38.74 7.83 -15.19
N THR A 392 39.90 8.35 -15.61
CA THR A 392 40.09 9.77 -15.94
C THR A 392 40.28 9.90 -17.44
N LEU A 393 39.34 10.61 -18.09
CA LEU A 393 39.39 10.88 -19.53
C LEU A 393 40.41 11.99 -19.85
N PRO A 394 40.88 12.10 -21.13
CA PRO A 394 41.81 13.15 -21.56
C PRO A 394 41.33 14.58 -21.29
N ASP A 395 40.01 14.82 -21.22
CA ASP A 395 39.42 16.12 -20.88
C ASP A 395 39.45 16.46 -19.38
N GLY A 396 40.01 15.55 -18.55
CA GLY A 396 40.10 15.69 -17.10
C GLY A 396 38.86 15.22 -16.34
N SER A 397 37.78 14.81 -17.02
CA SER A 397 36.61 14.26 -16.35
C SER A 397 36.91 12.88 -15.79
N THR A 398 36.38 12.58 -14.60
CA THR A 398 36.58 11.30 -13.90
C THR A 398 35.24 10.60 -13.66
N ALA A 399 35.24 9.27 -13.76
CA ALA A 399 34.11 8.42 -13.40
C ALA A 399 34.59 7.15 -12.72
N THR A 400 33.75 6.55 -11.90
CA THR A 400 33.99 5.23 -11.29
C THR A 400 33.12 4.17 -11.92
N ILE A 401 33.71 3.00 -12.19
CA ILE A 401 32.98 1.80 -12.63
C ILE A 401 33.04 0.80 -11.48
N SER A 402 31.88 0.30 -11.07
CA SER A 402 31.77 -0.67 -9.99
C SER A 402 32.39 -2.01 -10.34
N LYS A 403 33.00 -2.68 -9.35
CA LYS A 403 33.45 -4.06 -9.46
C LYS A 403 32.39 -5.03 -9.98
N ASP A 404 31.12 -4.78 -9.68
CA ASP A 404 30.02 -5.62 -10.13
C ASP A 404 29.82 -5.60 -11.65
N GLU A 405 30.27 -4.53 -12.32
CA GLU A 405 30.27 -4.39 -13.77
C GLU A 405 31.57 -4.89 -14.41
N LEU A 406 32.65 -4.96 -13.65
CA LEU A 406 33.99 -5.22 -14.17
C LEU A 406 34.52 -6.64 -13.94
N VAL A 407 34.13 -7.28 -12.83
CA VAL A 407 34.71 -8.58 -12.45
C VAL A 407 33.65 -9.63 -12.14
N LYS A 408 34.00 -10.90 -12.34
CA LYS A 408 33.18 -12.06 -12.03
C LYS A 408 34.11 -13.17 -11.46
N ASP A 409 33.67 -13.80 -10.36
CA ASP A 409 34.38 -14.90 -9.76
C ASP A 409 34.42 -16.12 -10.68
N LYS A 410 35.55 -16.77 -10.80
CA LYS A 410 35.73 -18.04 -11.55
C LYS A 410 34.84 -19.15 -10.98
N GLU A 411 34.65 -19.21 -9.65
CA GLU A 411 33.76 -20.18 -9.02
C GLU A 411 32.29 -19.94 -9.34
N ALA A 412 31.86 -18.66 -9.49
CA ALA A 412 30.48 -18.32 -9.85
C ALA A 412 30.13 -18.79 -11.27
N VAL A 413 31.10 -18.83 -12.17
CA VAL A 413 30.92 -19.37 -13.53
C VAL A 413 30.81 -20.90 -13.53
N SER A 414 31.52 -21.58 -12.64
CA SER A 414 31.48 -23.06 -12.53
C SER A 414 30.23 -23.57 -11.77
N LYS A 415 29.62 -22.74 -10.93
CA LYS A 415 28.43 -23.10 -10.15
C LYS A 415 27.12 -22.67 -10.78
N SER A 416 27.12 -21.98 -11.90
CA SER A 416 25.91 -21.65 -12.67
C SER A 416 25.39 -22.92 -13.36
N LYS A 417 24.78 -23.81 -12.54
CA LYS A 417 24.03 -24.94 -13.02
C LYS A 417 22.61 -24.54 -13.38
N HIS A 418 22.34 -24.50 -14.67
CA HIS A 418 21.08 -24.85 -15.32
C HIS A 418 19.76 -24.62 -14.59
N GLY A 419 19.10 -23.63 -15.01
CA GLY A 419 17.66 -23.60 -15.07
C GLY A 419 17.25 -22.85 -16.33
N GLY A 420 16.96 -23.62 -17.40
CA GLY A 420 16.30 -23.12 -18.61
C GLY A 420 17.19 -22.44 -19.64
N ASP A 421 17.34 -23.08 -20.77
CA ASP A 421 17.57 -22.58 -22.14
C ASP A 421 18.75 -21.64 -22.47
N ASN A 422 19.76 -21.51 -21.62
CA ASN A 422 21.04 -20.97 -22.03
C ASN A 422 22.12 -22.04 -21.93
N LEU A 423 22.69 -22.43 -23.07
CA LEU A 423 23.83 -23.27 -23.15
C LEU A 423 25.01 -22.61 -22.41
N ASP A 424 25.13 -22.88 -21.11
CA ASP A 424 26.38 -22.65 -20.39
C ASP A 424 27.35 -23.79 -20.78
N ILE A 425 28.20 -23.51 -21.74
CA ILE A 425 29.28 -24.41 -22.12
C ILE A 425 30.29 -24.39 -20.98
N ASP A 426 30.38 -25.48 -20.22
CA ASP A 426 31.44 -25.70 -19.24
C ASP A 426 32.79 -25.87 -20.00
N LEU A 427 33.49 -24.75 -20.13
CA LEU A 427 34.79 -24.70 -20.85
C LEU A 427 35.87 -25.54 -20.19
N SER A 428 35.67 -26.04 -18.96
CA SER A 428 36.60 -26.94 -18.28
C SER A 428 36.55 -28.36 -18.83
N LYS A 429 35.52 -28.71 -19.59
CA LYS A 429 35.29 -30.04 -20.20
C LYS A 429 35.46 -30.08 -21.72
N VAL A 430 35.83 -28.97 -22.35
CA VAL A 430 36.11 -28.92 -23.80
C VAL A 430 37.57 -29.32 -23.98
N PRO A 431 37.86 -30.46 -24.66
CA PRO A 431 39.24 -30.84 -24.97
C PRO A 431 39.87 -29.76 -25.85
N VAL A 432 41.07 -29.31 -25.49
CA VAL A 432 41.81 -28.20 -26.13
C VAL A 432 42.04 -28.41 -27.64
N GLY A 433 41.74 -29.59 -28.19
CA GLY A 433 41.93 -29.93 -29.61
C GLY A 433 40.80 -29.56 -30.56
N ASN A 434 39.63 -29.08 -30.08
CA ASN A 434 38.44 -28.80 -30.93
C ASN A 434 38.14 -27.32 -31.18
N ILE A 435 39.04 -26.42 -30.80
CA ILE A 435 38.80 -24.95 -30.97
C ILE A 435 39.06 -24.46 -32.41
N ASN A 436 39.61 -25.30 -33.27
CA ASN A 436 40.01 -24.88 -34.63
C ASN A 436 38.97 -25.11 -35.73
N ASN A 437 37.73 -25.52 -35.40
CA ASN A 437 36.69 -25.79 -36.42
C ASN A 437 35.37 -25.06 -36.19
N ILE A 438 35.37 -23.81 -35.74
CA ILE A 438 34.22 -22.94 -35.84
C ILE A 438 34.67 -21.70 -36.64
N THR A 439 34.53 -21.81 -37.95
CA THR A 439 34.45 -20.68 -38.89
C THR A 439 33.01 -20.37 -39.14
#